data_2306075c9c9867f35d44734967cfe8df
#
_entry.id   2306075c9c9867f35d44734967cfe8df
#
_cell.length_a   1.000
_cell.length_b   1.000
_cell.length_c   1.000
_cell.angle_alpha   90.00
_cell.angle_beta   90.00
_cell.angle_gamma   90.00
#
_symmetry.space_group_name_H-M   'P 1'
#
loop_
_entity.id
_entity.type
_entity.pdbx_description
1 polymer ?
#
loop_
_entity_poly.entity_id
_entity_poly.type
_entity_poly.pdbx_seq_one_letter_code
_entity_poly.pdbx_strand_id
1 'polypeptide(L)'
;MARVARWAFMLLLAGFLAAPLVVVTGVSFNDTARMDFPPEHPGFYWYRSFFDDAGWTRALALSLGIAAAAASVSVSIAFPIAYALWRYASRLARWLQALAQISFVLPLVVLAILFLVFWGGIGHVGHIENTVLSHAVVFVSLPLATIVLGFREVDRSLVEAARTMGANNGDVLRTVLRPLLLPYVVAGLIFVFILSLNEYIIAYMVAGFEVETLPIKVLNSLRMGFQPSMCVGAVLFMATGVLGFSLIALIGDLPRLLGAPIRTTRR
;
A
#
# COMPACT_ATOMS: atom_id res chain seq x y z
N MET A 1 40.73 2.54 -0.19
CA MET A 1 40.13 2.94 1.10
C MET A 1 38.70 3.42 0.96
N ALA A 2 38.36 4.41 0.14
CA ALA A 2 36.97 4.93 0.02
C ALA A 2 35.92 3.87 -0.41
N ARG A 3 36.28 2.90 -1.25
CA ARG A 3 35.36 1.83 -1.69
C ARG A 3 35.03 0.86 -0.56
N VAL A 4 36.02 0.50 0.27
CA VAL A 4 35.85 -0.39 1.43
C VAL A 4 35.00 0.32 2.49
N ALA A 5 35.32 1.58 2.82
CA ALA A 5 34.56 2.38 3.78
C ALA A 5 33.09 2.53 3.35
N ARG A 6 32.82 2.74 2.05
CA ARG A 6 31.44 2.81 1.52
C ARG A 6 30.71 1.50 1.70
N TRP A 7 31.31 0.35 1.36
CA TRP A 7 30.68 -0.95 1.56
C TRP A 7 30.46 -1.29 3.03
N ALA A 8 31.44 -0.99 3.89
CA ALA A 8 31.29 -1.15 5.34
C ALA A 8 30.12 -0.32 5.90
N PHE A 9 30.00 0.95 5.48
CA PHE A 9 28.88 1.81 5.86
C PHE A 9 27.55 1.26 5.37
N MET A 10 27.45 0.82 4.10
CA MET A 10 26.21 0.26 3.55
C MET A 10 25.79 -1.03 4.27
N LEU A 11 26.75 -1.91 4.60
CA LEU A 11 26.46 -3.14 5.36
C LEU A 11 26.01 -2.84 6.80
N LEU A 12 26.65 -1.88 7.46
CA LEU A 12 26.28 -1.46 8.80
C LEU A 12 24.88 -0.85 8.80
N LEU A 13 24.57 0.01 7.85
CA LEU A 13 23.25 0.62 7.69
C LEU A 13 22.19 -0.45 7.39
N ALA A 14 22.46 -1.37 6.48
CA ALA A 14 21.56 -2.47 6.16
C ALA A 14 21.31 -3.38 7.38
N GLY A 15 22.34 -3.72 8.14
CA GLY A 15 22.24 -4.48 9.40
C GLY A 15 21.41 -3.74 10.45
N PHE A 16 21.64 -2.45 10.62
CA PHE A 16 20.86 -1.62 11.55
C PHE A 16 19.37 -1.57 11.16
N LEU A 17 19.06 -1.40 9.88
CA LEU A 17 17.66 -1.38 9.40
C LEU A 17 17.01 -2.75 9.47
N ALA A 18 17.76 -3.83 9.27
CA ALA A 18 17.26 -5.20 9.35
C ALA A 18 17.10 -5.70 10.80
N ALA A 19 17.83 -5.14 11.74
CA ALA A 19 17.86 -5.63 13.13
C ALA A 19 16.47 -5.77 13.78
N PRO A 20 15.57 -4.77 13.75
CA PRO A 20 14.23 -4.93 14.33
C PRO A 20 13.41 -6.01 13.62
N LEU A 21 13.57 -6.17 12.30
CA LEU A 21 12.86 -7.20 11.53
C LEU A 21 13.35 -8.60 11.90
N VAL A 22 14.66 -8.76 12.09
CA VAL A 22 15.29 -10.02 12.53
C VAL A 22 14.85 -10.37 13.94
N VAL A 23 14.80 -9.39 14.85
CA VAL A 23 14.35 -9.61 16.24
C VAL A 23 12.90 -10.06 16.27
N VAL A 24 11.97 -9.32 15.61
CA VAL A 24 10.55 -9.67 15.56
C VAL A 24 10.34 -11.04 14.94
N THR A 25 11.04 -11.33 13.84
CA THR A 25 10.98 -12.64 13.20
C THR A 25 11.50 -13.73 14.13
N GLY A 26 12.63 -13.52 14.82
CA GLY A 26 13.17 -14.49 15.77
C GLY A 26 12.20 -14.76 16.92
N VAL A 27 11.65 -13.72 17.53
CA VAL A 27 10.66 -13.86 18.62
C VAL A 27 9.41 -14.61 18.15
N SER A 28 8.97 -14.45 16.89
CA SER A 28 7.80 -15.17 16.37
C SER A 28 7.99 -16.69 16.32
N PHE A 29 9.23 -17.16 16.27
CA PHE A 29 9.59 -18.59 16.29
C PHE A 29 9.86 -19.15 17.70
N ASN A 30 9.73 -18.36 18.76
CA ASN A 30 9.93 -18.86 20.11
C ASN A 30 8.66 -19.57 20.61
N ASP A 31 8.74 -20.85 20.99
CA ASP A 31 7.58 -21.62 21.51
C ASP A 31 7.15 -21.21 22.92
N THR A 32 7.96 -20.41 23.64
CA THR A 32 7.59 -19.85 24.94
C THR A 32 6.86 -18.51 24.81
N ALA A 33 6.01 -18.19 25.81
CA ALA A 33 5.30 -16.89 25.87
C ALA A 33 6.22 -15.75 26.36
N ARG A 34 7.45 -15.69 25.86
CA ARG A 34 8.47 -14.70 26.21
C ARG A 34 8.99 -13.98 24.99
N MET A 35 9.49 -12.76 25.21
CA MET A 35 10.14 -11.96 24.15
C MET A 35 11.66 -12.22 24.06
N ASP A 36 12.11 -13.43 24.34
CA ASP A 36 13.53 -13.73 24.31
C ASP A 36 14.07 -13.77 22.89
N PHE A 37 15.19 -13.08 22.67
CA PHE A 37 15.92 -13.10 21.42
C PHE A 37 17.44 -13.29 21.69
N PRO A 38 18.10 -14.26 21.07
CA PRO A 38 17.56 -15.29 20.18
C PRO A 38 16.57 -16.23 20.88
N PRO A 39 15.64 -16.91 20.17
CA PRO A 39 14.66 -17.81 20.78
C PRO A 39 15.36 -18.97 21.44
N GLU A 40 15.05 -19.24 22.72
CA GLU A 40 15.61 -20.36 23.48
C GLU A 40 15.02 -21.71 23.03
N HIS A 41 13.74 -21.70 22.67
CA HIS A 41 13.00 -22.87 22.19
C HIS A 41 12.36 -22.56 20.83
N PRO A 42 13.12 -22.71 19.72
CA PRO A 42 12.59 -22.40 18.40
C PRO A 42 11.52 -23.42 17.97
N GLY A 43 10.39 -22.92 17.48
CA GLY A 43 9.27 -23.74 17.03
C GLY A 43 8.20 -22.93 16.29
N PHE A 44 7.08 -23.58 15.99
CA PHE A 44 5.97 -23.00 15.20
C PHE A 44 4.66 -22.93 16.01
N TYR A 45 4.74 -23.04 17.33
CA TYR A 45 3.55 -23.04 18.18
C TYR A 45 2.68 -21.80 17.94
N TRP A 46 3.25 -20.59 17.92
CA TRP A 46 2.51 -19.35 17.76
C TRP A 46 1.96 -19.15 16.35
N TYR A 47 2.58 -19.71 15.33
CA TYR A 47 2.01 -19.73 13.99
C TYR A 47 0.75 -20.60 13.95
N ARG A 48 0.77 -21.79 14.53
CA ARG A 48 -0.41 -22.65 14.65
C ARG A 48 -1.50 -21.96 15.48
N SER A 49 -1.15 -21.47 16.65
CA SER A 49 -2.06 -20.75 17.54
C SER A 49 -2.70 -19.53 16.86
N PHE A 50 -1.94 -18.78 16.03
CA PHE A 50 -2.46 -17.64 15.28
C PHE A 50 -3.52 -18.07 14.26
N PHE A 51 -3.29 -19.13 13.52
CA PHE A 51 -4.23 -19.62 12.52
C PHE A 51 -5.40 -20.43 13.09
N ASP A 52 -5.24 -21.01 14.28
CA ASP A 52 -6.31 -21.71 14.99
C ASP A 52 -7.23 -20.73 15.74
N ASP A 53 -6.77 -19.53 16.05
CA ASP A 53 -7.56 -18.49 16.72
C ASP A 53 -8.41 -17.72 15.69
N ALA A 54 -9.74 -17.87 15.79
CA ALA A 54 -10.69 -17.21 14.92
C ALA A 54 -10.61 -15.67 14.96
N GLY A 55 -10.16 -15.09 16.07
CA GLY A 55 -10.00 -13.64 16.20
C GLY A 55 -8.81 -13.11 15.38
N TRP A 56 -7.68 -13.80 15.39
CA TRP A 56 -6.50 -13.41 14.59
C TRP A 56 -6.73 -13.60 13.09
N THR A 57 -7.30 -14.73 12.69
CA THR A 57 -7.60 -15.03 11.27
C THR A 57 -8.65 -14.10 10.70
N ARG A 58 -9.70 -13.75 11.50
CA ARG A 58 -10.71 -12.77 11.10
C ARG A 58 -10.08 -11.37 10.92
N ALA A 59 -9.24 -10.93 11.87
CA ALA A 59 -8.57 -9.63 11.79
C ALA A 59 -7.65 -9.54 10.58
N LEU A 60 -6.92 -10.62 10.25
CA LEU A 60 -6.10 -10.73 9.05
C LEU A 60 -6.97 -10.64 7.78
N ALA A 61 -8.02 -11.42 7.69
CA ALA A 61 -8.92 -11.44 6.52
C ALA A 61 -9.58 -10.07 6.30
N LEU A 62 -10.04 -9.40 7.38
CA LEU A 62 -10.59 -8.05 7.31
C LEU A 62 -9.56 -7.04 6.80
N SER A 63 -8.33 -7.08 7.32
CA SER A 63 -7.27 -6.18 6.86
C SER A 63 -6.96 -6.36 5.39
N LEU A 64 -6.83 -7.61 4.91
CA LEU A 64 -6.59 -7.92 3.51
C LEU A 64 -7.75 -7.47 2.62
N GLY A 65 -9.00 -7.72 3.06
CA GLY A 65 -10.21 -7.34 2.34
C GLY A 65 -10.35 -5.82 2.23
N ILE A 66 -10.18 -5.09 3.34
CA ILE A 66 -10.22 -3.62 3.37
C ILE A 66 -9.13 -3.03 2.48
N ALA A 67 -7.90 -3.53 2.59
CA ALA A 67 -6.78 -3.05 1.78
C ALA A 67 -6.99 -3.27 0.29
N ALA A 68 -7.49 -4.45 -0.11
CA ALA A 68 -7.80 -4.76 -1.51
C ALA A 68 -8.95 -3.89 -2.05
N ALA A 69 -10.01 -3.72 -1.26
CA ALA A 69 -11.15 -2.87 -1.63
C ALA A 69 -10.72 -1.39 -1.74
N ALA A 70 -10.00 -0.86 -0.75
CA ALA A 70 -9.51 0.52 -0.74
C ALA A 70 -8.57 0.79 -1.94
N ALA A 71 -7.66 -0.14 -2.24
CA ALA A 71 -6.77 -0.03 -3.40
C ALA A 71 -7.56 0.00 -4.71
N SER A 72 -8.56 -0.88 -4.85
CA SER A 72 -9.41 -0.94 -6.04
C SER A 72 -10.22 0.34 -6.24
N VAL A 73 -10.85 0.86 -5.18
CA VAL A 73 -11.60 2.12 -5.20
C VAL A 73 -10.67 3.29 -5.51
N SER A 74 -9.51 3.35 -4.87
CA SER A 74 -8.53 4.42 -5.05
C SER A 74 -8.04 4.50 -6.50
N VAL A 75 -7.71 3.36 -7.12
CA VAL A 75 -7.30 3.30 -8.54
C VAL A 75 -8.46 3.65 -9.46
N SER A 76 -9.69 3.23 -9.12
CA SER A 76 -10.89 3.57 -9.90
C SER A 76 -11.18 5.07 -9.91
N ILE A 77 -10.80 5.79 -8.86
CA ILE A 77 -10.85 7.26 -8.79
C ILE A 77 -9.66 7.88 -9.54
N ALA A 78 -8.46 7.37 -9.34
CA ALA A 78 -7.23 7.93 -9.88
C ALA A 78 -7.14 7.84 -11.40
N PHE A 79 -7.57 6.71 -11.98
CA PHE A 79 -7.44 6.45 -13.42
C PHE A 79 -8.19 7.47 -14.30
N PRO A 80 -9.49 7.76 -14.08
CA PRO A 80 -10.19 8.75 -14.88
C PRO A 80 -9.64 10.17 -14.71
N ILE A 81 -9.14 10.53 -13.50
CA ILE A 81 -8.50 11.83 -13.28
C ILE A 81 -7.21 11.92 -14.11
N ALA A 82 -6.34 10.90 -14.04
CA ALA A 82 -5.10 10.84 -14.81
C ALA A 82 -5.37 10.86 -16.33
N TYR A 83 -6.37 10.11 -16.79
CA TYR A 83 -6.78 10.11 -18.19
C TYR A 83 -7.27 11.49 -18.63
N ALA A 84 -8.10 12.16 -17.82
CA ALA A 84 -8.62 13.50 -18.13
C ALA A 84 -7.49 14.56 -18.16
N LEU A 85 -6.48 14.42 -17.31
CA LEU A 85 -5.29 15.27 -17.33
C LEU A 85 -4.49 15.09 -18.61
N TRP A 86 -4.25 13.85 -19.02
CA TRP A 86 -3.47 13.52 -20.20
C TRP A 86 -4.19 13.87 -21.50
N ARG A 87 -5.50 13.54 -21.59
CA ARG A 87 -6.28 13.64 -22.82
C ARG A 87 -6.81 15.04 -23.09
N TYR A 88 -7.27 15.72 -22.03
CA TYR A 88 -8.04 16.98 -22.16
C TYR A 88 -7.37 18.17 -21.48
N ALA A 89 -6.26 17.99 -20.75
CA ALA A 89 -5.66 19.02 -19.89
C ALA A 89 -6.70 19.73 -18.98
N SER A 90 -7.67 18.97 -18.50
CA SER A 90 -8.87 19.43 -17.80
C SER A 90 -8.52 20.25 -16.55
N ARG A 91 -9.14 21.44 -16.40
CA ARG A 91 -9.00 22.24 -15.17
C ARG A 91 -9.54 21.50 -13.94
N LEU A 92 -10.70 20.84 -14.09
CA LEU A 92 -11.28 20.04 -13.00
C LEU A 92 -10.33 18.92 -12.57
N ALA A 93 -9.75 18.17 -13.51
CA ALA A 93 -8.80 17.11 -13.17
C ALA A 93 -7.55 17.63 -12.45
N ARG A 94 -7.06 18.84 -12.78
CA ARG A 94 -5.97 19.49 -12.06
C ARG A 94 -6.34 19.84 -10.61
N TRP A 95 -7.56 20.35 -10.39
CA TRP A 95 -8.06 20.61 -9.04
C TRP A 95 -8.23 19.33 -8.22
N LEU A 96 -8.77 18.26 -8.82
CA LEU A 96 -8.89 16.96 -8.16
C LEU A 96 -7.52 16.36 -7.83
N GLN A 97 -6.53 16.52 -8.71
CA GLN A 97 -5.16 16.12 -8.44
C GLN A 97 -4.56 16.90 -7.25
N ALA A 98 -4.78 18.21 -7.20
CA ALA A 98 -4.31 19.03 -6.08
C ALA A 98 -4.96 18.63 -4.76
N LEU A 99 -6.28 18.38 -4.76
CA LEU A 99 -7.01 17.88 -3.59
C LEU A 99 -6.49 16.51 -3.11
N ALA A 100 -6.23 15.60 -4.05
CA ALA A 100 -5.66 14.29 -3.73
C ALA A 100 -4.28 14.42 -3.05
N GLN A 101 -3.44 15.36 -3.50
CA GLN A 101 -2.12 15.60 -2.89
C GLN A 101 -2.24 16.21 -1.49
N ILE A 102 -3.20 17.11 -1.25
CA ILE A 102 -3.44 17.72 0.08
C ILE A 102 -3.78 16.62 1.07
N SER A 103 -4.66 15.65 0.72
CA SER A 103 -5.01 14.54 1.61
C SER A 103 -3.80 13.72 2.06
N PHE A 104 -2.79 13.58 1.20
CA PHE A 104 -1.57 12.84 1.54
C PHE A 104 -0.58 13.61 2.42
N VAL A 105 -0.64 14.95 2.40
CA VAL A 105 0.26 15.81 3.19
C VAL A 105 -0.27 16.04 4.61
N LEU A 106 -1.58 15.95 4.81
CA LEU A 106 -2.18 16.17 6.12
C LEU A 106 -1.81 15.04 7.10
N PRO A 107 -1.62 15.34 8.40
CA PRO A 107 -1.41 14.31 9.41
C PRO A 107 -2.59 13.34 9.46
N LEU A 108 -2.30 12.02 9.49
CA LEU A 108 -3.32 10.96 9.49
C LEU A 108 -4.34 11.11 10.63
N VAL A 109 -3.88 11.55 11.81
CA VAL A 109 -4.78 11.79 12.96
C VAL A 109 -5.82 12.87 12.66
N VAL A 110 -5.42 13.95 11.96
CA VAL A 110 -6.34 15.03 11.58
C VAL A 110 -7.37 14.49 10.57
N LEU A 111 -6.93 13.73 9.59
CA LEU A 111 -7.82 13.09 8.62
C LEU A 111 -8.77 12.10 9.29
N ALA A 112 -8.29 11.32 10.25
CA ALA A 112 -9.11 10.37 11.01
C ALA A 112 -10.24 11.08 11.76
N ILE A 113 -9.96 12.24 12.41
CA ILE A 113 -10.97 13.06 13.08
C ILE A 113 -11.97 13.64 12.06
N LEU A 114 -11.49 14.14 10.91
CA LEU A 114 -12.37 14.66 9.87
C LEU A 114 -13.31 13.57 9.32
N PHE A 115 -12.81 12.36 9.08
CA PHE A 115 -13.65 11.24 8.65
C PHE A 115 -14.62 10.80 9.76
N LEU A 116 -14.19 10.76 11.02
CA LEU A 116 -15.08 10.45 12.15
C LEU A 116 -16.23 11.44 12.20
N VAL A 117 -15.94 12.75 12.10
CA VAL A 117 -16.98 13.81 12.10
C VAL A 117 -17.89 13.68 10.87
N PHE A 118 -17.33 13.39 9.70
CA PHE A 118 -18.11 13.19 8.48
C PHE A 118 -19.06 11.99 8.59
N TRP A 119 -18.54 10.81 8.96
CA TRP A 119 -19.36 9.60 9.10
C TRP A 119 -20.36 9.72 10.26
N GLY A 120 -19.97 10.39 11.36
CA GLY A 120 -20.87 10.70 12.48
C GLY A 120 -22.00 11.65 12.07
N GLY A 121 -21.70 12.66 11.26
CA GLY A 121 -22.68 13.64 10.79
C GLY A 121 -23.77 13.04 9.90
N ILE A 122 -23.48 11.96 9.20
CA ILE A 122 -24.46 11.22 8.38
C ILE A 122 -25.03 9.98 9.08
N GLY A 123 -24.65 9.75 10.36
CA GLY A 123 -25.15 8.62 11.15
C GLY A 123 -24.65 7.24 10.72
N HIS A 124 -23.49 7.17 10.06
CA HIS A 124 -22.95 5.94 9.46
C HIS A 124 -21.56 5.60 10.01
N VAL A 125 -21.44 5.48 11.33
CA VAL A 125 -20.17 5.10 12.01
C VAL A 125 -20.15 3.59 12.27
N GLY A 126 -18.97 2.98 12.31
CA GLY A 126 -18.80 1.58 12.70
C GLY A 126 -18.85 0.56 11.56
N HIS A 127 -18.97 1.00 10.31
CA HIS A 127 -19.07 0.10 9.16
C HIS A 127 -17.72 -0.11 8.44
N ILE A 128 -17.54 -1.28 7.81
CA ILE A 128 -16.31 -1.62 7.07
C ILE A 128 -16.06 -0.64 5.92
N GLU A 129 -17.11 -0.26 5.19
CA GLU A 129 -17.05 0.68 4.09
C GLU A 129 -16.53 2.06 4.48
N ASN A 130 -16.72 2.49 5.73
CA ASN A 130 -16.15 3.74 6.22
C ASN A 130 -14.63 3.72 6.15
N THR A 131 -14.02 2.61 6.60
CA THR A 131 -12.57 2.42 6.52
C THR A 131 -12.11 2.31 5.07
N VAL A 132 -12.81 1.53 4.24
CA VAL A 132 -12.47 1.35 2.82
C VAL A 132 -12.46 2.69 2.08
N LEU A 133 -13.52 3.48 2.21
CA LEU A 133 -13.66 4.76 1.51
C LEU A 133 -12.70 5.81 2.05
N SER A 134 -12.51 5.86 3.37
CA SER A 134 -11.55 6.79 3.99
C SER A 134 -10.12 6.49 3.53
N HIS A 135 -9.69 5.21 3.55
CA HIS A 135 -8.38 4.81 3.03
C HIS A 135 -8.24 5.10 1.53
N ALA A 136 -9.28 4.81 0.74
CA ALA A 136 -9.26 5.08 -0.70
C ALA A 136 -9.05 6.57 -1.00
N VAL A 137 -9.70 7.47 -0.26
CA VAL A 137 -9.56 8.92 -0.43
C VAL A 137 -8.19 9.40 0.03
N VAL A 138 -7.70 8.93 1.18
CA VAL A 138 -6.39 9.37 1.72
C VAL A 138 -5.25 8.95 0.80
N PHE A 139 -5.28 7.73 0.30
CA PHE A 139 -4.17 7.18 -0.48
C PHE A 139 -4.32 7.36 -2.00
N VAL A 140 -5.37 8.03 -2.50
CA VAL A 140 -5.63 8.22 -3.94
C VAL A 140 -4.50 8.93 -4.68
N SER A 141 -3.73 9.77 -3.99
CA SER A 141 -2.58 10.49 -4.55
C SER A 141 -1.52 9.56 -5.13
N LEU A 142 -1.33 8.37 -4.55
CA LEU A 142 -0.30 7.41 -4.98
C LEU A 142 -0.62 6.77 -6.34
N PRO A 143 -1.78 6.11 -6.54
CA PRO A 143 -2.13 5.59 -7.85
C PRO A 143 -2.30 6.72 -8.88
N LEU A 144 -2.75 7.90 -8.45
CA LEU A 144 -2.83 9.05 -9.34
C LEU A 144 -1.44 9.48 -9.84
N ALA A 145 -0.44 9.54 -8.96
CA ALA A 145 0.93 9.88 -9.33
C ALA A 145 1.56 8.83 -10.25
N THR A 146 1.43 7.54 -9.93
CA THR A 146 1.97 6.46 -10.76
C THR A 146 1.32 6.41 -12.13
N ILE A 147 -0.01 6.51 -12.22
CA ILE A 147 -0.75 6.47 -13.48
C ILE A 147 -0.47 7.70 -14.35
N VAL A 148 -0.37 8.90 -13.74
CA VAL A 148 0.03 10.12 -14.45
C VAL A 148 1.45 9.98 -15.02
N LEU A 149 2.37 9.37 -14.26
CA LEU A 149 3.71 9.06 -14.77
C LEU A 149 3.63 8.12 -15.97
N GLY A 150 2.84 7.06 -15.89
CA GLY A 150 2.62 6.15 -17.02
C GLY A 150 2.08 6.87 -18.26
N PHE A 151 1.11 7.77 -18.12
CA PHE A 151 0.60 8.57 -19.25
C PHE A 151 1.64 9.50 -19.86
N ARG A 152 2.61 9.99 -19.09
CA ARG A 152 3.70 10.85 -19.62
C ARG A 152 4.67 10.05 -20.51
N GLU A 153 4.78 8.76 -20.29
CA GLU A 153 5.65 7.87 -21.10
C GLU A 153 4.95 7.33 -22.36
N VAL A 154 3.65 7.55 -22.51
CA VAL A 154 2.93 7.15 -23.72
C VAL A 154 3.33 8.04 -24.88
N ASP A 155 3.97 7.45 -25.88
CA ASP A 155 4.23 8.14 -27.15
C ASP A 155 2.91 8.39 -27.88
N ARG A 156 2.60 9.66 -28.12
CA ARG A 156 1.38 10.07 -28.82
C ARG A 156 1.30 9.54 -30.27
N SER A 157 2.45 9.29 -30.90
CA SER A 157 2.52 8.71 -32.23
C SER A 157 1.86 7.34 -32.33
N LEU A 158 1.92 6.52 -31.27
CA LEU A 158 1.26 5.22 -31.19
C LEU A 158 -0.27 5.38 -31.22
N VAL A 159 -0.79 6.38 -30.51
CA VAL A 159 -2.22 6.69 -30.50
C VAL A 159 -2.69 7.22 -31.85
N GLU A 160 -1.89 8.09 -32.48
CA GLU A 160 -2.18 8.64 -33.80
C GLU A 160 -2.15 7.55 -34.87
N ALA A 161 -1.16 6.66 -34.86
CA ALA A 161 -1.07 5.52 -35.77
C ALA A 161 -2.29 4.59 -35.62
N ALA A 162 -2.71 4.25 -34.42
CA ALA A 162 -3.91 3.45 -34.19
C ALA A 162 -5.16 4.12 -34.77
N ARG A 163 -5.30 5.45 -34.59
CA ARG A 163 -6.43 6.22 -35.16
C ARG A 163 -6.42 6.28 -36.67
N THR A 164 -5.25 6.43 -37.27
CA THR A 164 -5.10 6.41 -38.74
C THR A 164 -5.54 5.06 -39.33
N MET A 165 -5.37 3.97 -38.56
CA MET A 165 -5.86 2.63 -38.90
C MET A 165 -7.37 2.44 -38.60
N GLY A 166 -8.09 3.49 -38.18
CA GLY A 166 -9.53 3.42 -37.92
C GLY A 166 -9.92 3.04 -36.50
N ALA A 167 -8.96 2.96 -35.52
CA ALA A 167 -9.28 2.62 -34.16
C ALA A 167 -10.10 3.72 -33.47
N ASN A 168 -11.19 3.32 -32.83
CA ASN A 168 -11.99 4.20 -31.98
C ASN A 168 -11.33 4.39 -30.58
N ASN A 169 -11.91 5.24 -29.72
CA ASN A 169 -11.34 5.51 -28.39
C ASN A 169 -11.25 4.25 -27.51
N GLY A 170 -12.19 3.31 -27.62
CA GLY A 170 -12.19 2.06 -26.89
C GLY A 170 -11.08 1.12 -27.37
N ASP A 171 -10.84 1.08 -28.67
CA ASP A 171 -9.76 0.28 -29.27
C ASP A 171 -8.40 0.83 -28.83
N VAL A 172 -8.19 2.16 -28.91
CA VAL A 172 -6.97 2.81 -28.41
C VAL A 172 -6.74 2.51 -26.93
N LEU A 173 -7.80 2.57 -26.09
CA LEU A 173 -7.68 2.26 -24.67
C LEU A 173 -7.27 0.80 -24.45
N ARG A 174 -7.86 -0.15 -25.17
CA ARG A 174 -7.62 -1.58 -24.97
C ARG A 174 -6.29 -2.05 -25.56
N THR A 175 -5.93 -1.58 -26.75
CA THR A 175 -4.78 -2.11 -27.52
C THR A 175 -3.48 -1.34 -27.29
N VAL A 176 -3.57 -0.03 -27.00
CA VAL A 176 -2.40 0.83 -26.82
C VAL A 176 -2.22 1.21 -25.35
N LEU A 177 -3.23 1.87 -24.76
CA LEU A 177 -3.04 2.46 -23.43
C LEU A 177 -3.01 1.41 -22.32
N ARG A 178 -3.93 0.44 -22.32
CA ARG A 178 -4.01 -0.59 -21.29
C ARG A 178 -2.70 -1.36 -21.09
N PRO A 179 -2.05 -1.94 -22.11
CA PRO A 179 -0.80 -2.67 -21.91
C PRO A 179 0.34 -1.77 -21.43
N LEU A 180 0.41 -0.52 -21.89
CA LEU A 180 1.45 0.43 -21.47
C LEU A 180 1.24 0.95 -20.05
N LEU A 181 -0.01 1.13 -19.62
CA LEU A 181 -0.34 1.68 -18.31
C LEU A 181 -0.48 0.61 -17.21
N LEU A 182 -0.64 -0.67 -17.58
CA LEU A 182 -0.87 -1.75 -16.63
C LEU A 182 0.19 -1.81 -15.51
N PRO A 183 1.49 -1.69 -15.78
CA PRO A 183 2.52 -1.69 -14.72
C PRO A 183 2.32 -0.55 -13.72
N TYR A 184 1.94 0.64 -14.18
CA TYR A 184 1.70 1.82 -13.33
C TYR A 184 0.43 1.71 -12.50
N VAL A 185 -0.62 1.12 -13.06
CA VAL A 185 -1.87 0.81 -12.37
C VAL A 185 -1.64 -0.22 -11.28
N VAL A 186 -0.92 -1.31 -11.59
CA VAL A 186 -0.58 -2.37 -10.62
C VAL A 186 0.31 -1.83 -9.51
N ALA A 187 1.30 -0.99 -9.83
CA ALA A 187 2.12 -0.33 -8.83
C ALA A 187 1.27 0.53 -7.88
N GLY A 188 0.35 1.34 -8.43
CA GLY A 188 -0.59 2.14 -7.65
C GLY A 188 -1.48 1.31 -6.74
N LEU A 189 -2.02 0.18 -7.24
CA LEU A 189 -2.79 -0.79 -6.45
C LEU A 189 -1.98 -1.33 -5.27
N ILE A 190 -0.75 -1.78 -5.52
CA ILE A 190 0.12 -2.37 -4.51
C ILE A 190 0.51 -1.34 -3.45
N PHE A 191 0.82 -0.09 -3.84
CA PHE A 191 1.13 0.97 -2.88
C PHE A 191 -0.05 1.23 -1.94
N VAL A 192 -1.26 1.41 -2.47
CA VAL A 192 -2.45 1.63 -1.62
C VAL A 192 -2.72 0.41 -0.76
N PHE A 193 -2.62 -0.79 -1.31
CA PHE A 193 -2.82 -2.03 -0.57
C PHE A 193 -1.89 -2.12 0.64
N ILE A 194 -0.58 -1.90 0.46
CA ILE A 194 0.41 -1.96 1.55
C ILE A 194 0.13 -0.88 2.60
N LEU A 195 -0.15 0.36 2.19
CA LEU A 195 -0.41 1.45 3.13
C LEU A 195 -1.72 1.26 3.89
N SER A 196 -2.79 0.85 3.20
CA SER A 196 -4.08 0.55 3.83
C SER A 196 -3.98 -0.63 4.81
N LEU A 197 -3.18 -1.65 4.48
CA LEU A 197 -2.95 -2.80 5.34
C LEU A 197 -2.28 -2.42 6.66
N ASN A 198 -1.36 -1.44 6.64
CA ASN A 198 -0.62 -0.99 7.81
C ASN A 198 -1.28 0.18 8.55
N GLU A 199 -2.34 0.77 7.99
CA GLU A 199 -3.02 1.91 8.58
C GLU A 199 -3.97 1.45 9.69
N TYR A 200 -3.86 2.07 10.88
CA TYR A 200 -4.73 1.74 12.02
C TYR A 200 -5.46 2.95 12.61
N ILE A 201 -4.96 4.16 12.41
CA ILE A 201 -5.50 5.37 13.08
C ILE A 201 -6.89 5.69 12.52
N ILE A 202 -7.01 5.76 11.21
CA ILE A 202 -8.27 6.03 10.53
C ILE A 202 -9.24 4.86 10.78
N ALA A 203 -8.76 3.61 10.57
CA ALA A 203 -9.57 2.42 10.79
C ALA A 203 -10.13 2.36 12.21
N TYR A 204 -9.31 2.64 13.23
CA TYR A 204 -9.73 2.67 14.63
C TYR A 204 -10.75 3.77 14.91
N MET A 205 -10.55 4.98 14.37
CA MET A 205 -11.43 6.11 14.63
C MET A 205 -12.80 5.96 13.95
N VAL A 206 -12.85 5.46 12.71
CA VAL A 206 -14.10 5.41 11.94
C VAL A 206 -14.90 4.12 12.12
N ALA A 207 -14.26 3.02 12.52
CA ALA A 207 -14.90 1.71 12.63
C ALA A 207 -14.35 0.78 13.73
N GLY A 208 -13.38 1.22 14.53
CA GLY A 208 -12.55 0.37 15.40
C GLY A 208 -13.25 -0.36 16.54
N PHE A 209 -14.49 -0.02 16.85
CA PHE A 209 -15.30 -0.75 17.84
C PHE A 209 -16.03 -1.96 17.22
N GLU A 210 -16.33 -1.91 15.92
CA GLU A 210 -17.05 -2.95 15.19
C GLU A 210 -16.13 -3.76 14.27
N VAL A 211 -15.05 -3.13 13.80
CA VAL A 211 -14.14 -3.68 12.80
C VAL A 211 -12.72 -3.75 13.35
N GLU A 212 -12.33 -4.90 13.88
CA GLU A 212 -10.98 -5.11 14.40
C GLU A 212 -10.06 -5.58 13.27
N THR A 213 -9.30 -4.65 12.67
CA THR A 213 -8.22 -4.99 11.72
C THR A 213 -7.01 -5.57 12.45
N LEU A 214 -6.09 -6.22 11.73
CA LEU A 214 -4.91 -6.82 12.34
C LEU A 214 -4.00 -5.81 13.05
N PRO A 215 -3.74 -4.58 12.55
CA PRO A 215 -3.03 -3.56 13.31
C PRO A 215 -3.74 -3.16 14.61
N ILE A 216 -5.07 -3.04 14.57
CA ILE A 216 -5.87 -2.73 15.77
C ILE A 216 -5.78 -3.88 16.78
N LYS A 217 -5.88 -5.13 16.32
CA LYS A 217 -5.76 -6.31 17.18
C LYS A 217 -4.37 -6.41 17.82
N VAL A 218 -3.31 -6.16 17.06
CA VAL A 218 -1.93 -6.10 17.61
C VAL A 218 -1.84 -5.01 18.68
N LEU A 219 -2.35 -3.81 18.44
CA LEU A 219 -2.33 -2.71 19.42
C LEU A 219 -3.13 -3.06 20.69
N ASN A 220 -4.33 -3.62 20.54
CA ASN A 220 -5.16 -4.04 21.68
C ASN A 220 -4.48 -5.14 22.48
N SER A 221 -3.86 -6.12 21.82
CA SER A 221 -3.12 -7.19 22.47
C SER A 221 -1.92 -6.65 23.26
N LEU A 222 -1.17 -5.67 22.71
CA LEU A 222 -0.08 -5.00 23.43
C LEU A 222 -0.54 -4.31 24.73
N ARG A 223 -1.75 -3.75 24.74
CA ARG A 223 -2.32 -3.10 25.93
C ARG A 223 -2.75 -4.10 27.01
N MET A 224 -3.15 -5.32 26.61
CA MET A 224 -3.57 -6.38 27.54
C MET A 224 -2.42 -7.23 28.04
N GLY A 225 -1.27 -7.14 27.41
CA GLY A 225 -0.07 -7.92 27.71
C GLY A 225 0.56 -8.50 26.44
N PHE A 226 1.85 -8.82 26.55
CA PHE A 226 2.58 -9.36 25.40
C PHE A 226 2.12 -10.79 25.07
N GLN A 227 1.83 -11.05 23.80
CA GLN A 227 1.61 -12.37 23.23
C GLN A 227 2.45 -12.53 21.95
N PRO A 228 3.25 -13.60 21.79
CA PRO A 228 4.07 -13.78 20.59
C PRO A 228 3.28 -13.88 19.27
N SER A 229 1.96 -14.17 19.31
CA SER A 229 1.06 -14.09 18.15
C SER A 229 1.10 -12.72 17.47
N MET A 230 1.40 -11.63 18.20
CA MET A 230 1.61 -10.29 17.63
C MET A 230 2.80 -10.26 16.69
N CYS A 231 3.90 -10.96 17.04
CA CYS A 231 5.08 -11.06 16.18
C CYS A 231 4.78 -11.85 14.92
N VAL A 232 3.92 -12.88 14.99
CA VAL A 232 3.42 -13.60 13.80
C VAL A 232 2.67 -12.63 12.89
N GLY A 233 1.76 -11.81 13.45
CA GLY A 233 1.06 -10.77 12.68
C GLY A 233 2.01 -9.79 11.99
N ALA A 234 3.05 -9.32 12.69
CA ALA A 234 4.07 -8.45 12.13
C ALA A 234 4.88 -9.13 11.01
N VAL A 235 5.24 -10.40 11.16
CA VAL A 235 5.92 -11.19 10.11
C VAL A 235 5.03 -11.33 8.86
N LEU A 236 3.72 -11.56 9.02
CA LEU A 236 2.78 -11.61 7.91
C LEU A 236 2.69 -10.26 7.17
N PHE A 237 2.72 -9.13 7.88
CA PHE A 237 2.80 -7.81 7.24
C PHE A 237 4.11 -7.61 6.48
N MET A 238 5.23 -7.98 7.08
CA MET A 238 6.53 -7.93 6.37
C MET A 238 6.50 -8.78 5.10
N ALA A 239 5.98 -9.99 5.18
CA ALA A 239 5.87 -10.88 4.03
C ALA A 239 4.99 -10.28 2.92
N THR A 240 3.82 -9.70 3.26
CA THR A 240 2.96 -9.03 2.27
C THR A 240 3.63 -7.80 1.64
N GLY A 241 4.38 -7.02 2.42
CA GLY A 241 5.18 -5.90 1.92
C GLY A 241 6.27 -6.36 0.94
N VAL A 242 7.06 -7.36 1.34
CA VAL A 242 8.12 -7.92 0.47
C VAL A 242 7.55 -8.50 -0.81
N LEU A 243 6.45 -9.27 -0.72
CA LEU A 243 5.76 -9.83 -1.88
C LEU A 243 5.22 -8.73 -2.81
N GLY A 244 4.61 -7.69 -2.25
CA GLY A 244 4.10 -6.55 -3.02
C GLY A 244 5.20 -5.82 -3.77
N PHE A 245 6.28 -5.43 -3.09
CA PHE A 245 7.42 -4.78 -3.75
C PHE A 245 8.13 -5.68 -4.75
N SER A 246 8.25 -6.98 -4.46
CA SER A 246 8.80 -7.95 -5.41
C SER A 246 7.94 -8.05 -6.67
N LEU A 247 6.62 -8.04 -6.53
CA LEU A 247 5.69 -8.05 -7.65
C LEU A 247 5.83 -6.78 -8.52
N ILE A 248 5.94 -5.61 -7.89
CA ILE A 248 6.21 -4.35 -8.63
C ILE A 248 7.53 -4.46 -9.40
N ALA A 249 8.58 -5.01 -8.77
CA ALA A 249 9.90 -5.16 -9.41
C ALA A 249 9.88 -6.13 -10.61
N LEU A 250 9.01 -7.14 -10.58
CA LEU A 250 8.86 -8.12 -11.67
C LEU A 250 7.99 -7.59 -12.83
N ILE A 251 6.95 -6.79 -12.53
CA ILE A 251 6.01 -6.29 -13.54
C ILE A 251 6.49 -4.99 -14.19
N GLY A 252 7.24 -4.18 -13.46
CA GLY A 252 7.70 -2.87 -13.89
C GLY A 252 9.17 -2.60 -13.60
N ASP A 253 9.70 -1.56 -14.23
CA ASP A 253 11.01 -1.01 -13.90
C ASP A 253 10.87 -0.19 -12.60
N LEU A 254 11.14 -0.82 -11.45
CA LEU A 254 11.01 -0.21 -10.12
C LEU A 254 11.69 1.18 -10.03
N PRO A 255 12.92 1.40 -10.55
CA PRO A 255 13.53 2.72 -10.59
C PRO A 255 12.69 3.75 -11.36
N ARG A 256 12.06 3.38 -12.47
CA ARG A 256 11.17 4.28 -13.24
C ARG A 256 9.90 4.62 -12.48
N LEU A 257 9.28 3.62 -11.85
CA LEU A 257 8.07 3.81 -11.05
C LEU A 257 8.31 4.71 -9.83
N LEU A 258 9.55 4.75 -9.34
CA LEU A 258 10.01 5.65 -8.26
C LEU A 258 10.55 7.00 -8.78
N GLY A 259 10.42 7.30 -10.09
CA GLY A 259 10.81 8.58 -10.66
C GLY A 259 12.31 8.73 -10.98
N ALA A 260 13.06 7.63 -11.06
CA ALA A 260 14.47 7.71 -11.46
C ALA A 260 14.60 8.10 -12.94
N PRO A 261 15.53 9.01 -13.28
CA PRO A 261 15.73 9.43 -14.66
C PRO A 261 16.20 8.26 -15.53
N ILE A 262 15.69 8.22 -16.78
CA ILE A 262 16.06 7.22 -17.77
C ILE A 262 17.56 7.35 -18.05
N ARG A 263 18.37 6.37 -17.70
CA ARG A 263 19.72 6.25 -18.26
C ARG A 263 19.57 5.86 -19.72
N THR A 264 19.58 6.85 -20.60
CA THR A 264 19.82 6.60 -22.02
C THR A 264 21.24 6.05 -22.14
N THR A 265 21.39 4.74 -22.21
CA THR A 265 22.60 4.12 -22.74
C THR A 265 22.67 4.52 -24.22
N ARG A 266 23.38 5.62 -24.50
CA ARG A 266 23.88 5.87 -25.86
C ARG A 266 24.76 4.65 -26.23
N ARG A 267 24.26 3.85 -27.14
CA ARG A 267 25.10 3.01 -28.00
C ARG A 267 25.45 3.80 -29.26
#